data_78765c3d9c17962a32fb12cd86f7c925
#
_entry.id   78765c3d9c17962a32fb12cd86f7c925
#
_cell.length_a   1.000
_cell.length_b   1.000
_cell.length_c   1.000
_cell.angle_alpha   90.00
_cell.angle_beta   90.00
_cell.angle_gamma   90.00
#
_symmetry.space_group_name_H-M   'P 1'
#
loop_
_entity.id
_entity.type
_entity.pdbx_description
1 polymer ?
#
loop_
_entity_poly.entity_id
_entity_poly.type
_entity_poly.pdbx_seq_one_letter_code
_entity_poly.pdbx_strand_id
1 'polypeptide(L)'
;MLAVCLVLLSALPIAAAASLSNFNSTRSYNDEFSDVSPDAWYYPGVRGVFEYGIMDGKSSASFDPAGKLTIAETIKIAATLHMVYHTGKKDFSQGTPWYAVYVDYALENGIPVGAYSNYGAAATRSDFAAMIAGALPDEAVTQINRIADGAIPDVWESYSYGPAVYKLYRAGVLTGYDSEGSFRPGLSLTRAEAAAIIMRLADSGSRVSFTLAAELTAEQIYKKASPAVFYIEIFDEDDDLIKTGSGFFISGSGLAVTNYHVVIGATSAQITTDDGAVLDVAGIYDYNWKKDIALIHIEGEGFPYLELADSSLIQTGATVYTLGSPLGLQASFTKGIVSQSLREIEGAEYIQLDAPISSGSSGGALLDTAGRVAGITSATAIGAQNINLAVPINFIMGLSRDSHVTLESILIQTKYYKDYFPAPDFGSFFGVSTFSTDISRYSASYSYLLSDLPGETDDIIDEYMHLIEQNFFDRTGYITSDGNEFTVYNHPWYYVMMTVGIEKVKGRDCFTVTVS
;
A
#
# COMPACT_ATOMS: atom_id res chain seq x y z
N MET A 1 24.55 89.98 -5.74
CA MET A 1 25.00 88.69 -5.20
C MET A 1 23.78 87.77 -5.09
N LEU A 2 23.55 86.92 -6.09
CA LEU A 2 22.50 85.89 -6.00
C LEU A 2 23.14 84.62 -5.41
N ALA A 3 22.66 84.17 -4.25
CA ALA A 3 23.07 82.89 -3.68
C ALA A 3 22.22 81.77 -4.34
N VAL A 4 22.90 80.90 -5.11
CA VAL A 4 22.27 79.69 -5.64
C VAL A 4 22.32 78.61 -4.55
N CYS A 5 21.17 78.30 -3.94
CA CYS A 5 21.03 77.14 -3.05
C CYS A 5 20.96 75.85 -3.92
N LEU A 6 22.05 75.08 -3.89
CA LEU A 6 22.07 73.72 -4.49
C LEU A 6 21.36 72.75 -3.52
N VAL A 7 20.15 72.38 -3.84
CA VAL A 7 19.43 71.32 -3.12
C VAL A 7 19.95 69.99 -3.64
N LEU A 8 20.83 69.32 -2.88
CA LEU A 8 21.16 67.91 -3.08
C LEU A 8 19.96 67.06 -2.74
N LEU A 9 19.17 66.64 -3.75
CA LEU A 9 18.24 65.52 -3.57
C LEU A 9 19.08 64.24 -3.40
N SER A 10 19.18 63.74 -2.16
CA SER A 10 19.62 62.39 -1.91
C SER A 10 18.54 61.45 -2.44
N ALA A 11 18.79 60.73 -3.54
CA ALA A 11 17.94 59.68 -4.00
C ALA A 11 17.94 58.58 -2.91
N LEU A 12 16.84 58.48 -2.19
CA LEU A 12 16.60 57.30 -1.34
C LEU A 12 16.60 56.07 -2.25
N PRO A 13 17.30 54.99 -1.87
CA PRO A 13 17.24 53.75 -2.64
C PRO A 13 15.76 53.29 -2.67
N ILE A 14 15.19 53.23 -3.85
CA ILE A 14 13.89 52.60 -4.07
C ILE A 14 14.08 51.13 -3.65
N ALA A 15 13.47 50.70 -2.57
CA ALA A 15 13.42 49.29 -2.22
C ALA A 15 12.79 48.53 -3.38
N ALA A 16 13.39 47.43 -3.80
CA ALA A 16 12.81 46.58 -4.82
C ALA A 16 11.43 46.13 -4.38
N ALA A 17 10.43 46.19 -5.25
CA ALA A 17 9.11 45.67 -4.96
C ALA A 17 9.21 44.14 -4.85
N ALA A 18 8.43 43.54 -3.95
CA ALA A 18 8.36 42.10 -3.79
C ALA A 18 7.90 41.45 -5.10
N SER A 19 8.72 40.58 -5.69
CA SER A 19 8.44 39.99 -7.01
C SER A 19 9.32 38.78 -7.29
N LEU A 20 8.81 37.84 -8.09
CA LEU A 20 9.61 36.76 -8.68
C LEU A 20 10.73 37.29 -9.60
N SER A 21 10.58 38.46 -10.17
CA SER A 21 11.63 39.11 -10.99
C SER A 21 12.89 39.48 -10.20
N ASN A 22 12.84 39.40 -8.88
CA ASN A 22 13.98 39.60 -7.99
C ASN A 22 14.94 38.39 -7.98
N PHE A 23 14.52 37.24 -8.48
CA PHE A 23 15.39 36.09 -8.67
C PHE A 23 16.20 36.27 -9.95
N ASN A 24 17.39 36.85 -9.85
CA ASN A 24 18.27 37.10 -10.95
C ASN A 24 19.59 36.35 -10.76
N SER A 25 20.25 36.01 -11.89
CA SER A 25 21.58 35.41 -11.83
C SER A 25 22.57 36.40 -11.19
N THR A 26 23.20 35.96 -10.10
CA THR A 26 24.25 36.71 -9.37
C THR A 26 25.65 36.23 -9.72
N ARG A 27 25.78 35.11 -10.42
CA ARG A 27 27.01 34.46 -10.87
C ARG A 27 26.70 33.51 -12.02
N SER A 28 27.72 33.14 -12.81
CA SER A 28 27.58 32.12 -13.86
C SER A 28 28.00 30.76 -13.34
N TYR A 29 27.31 29.71 -13.81
CA TYR A 29 27.69 28.31 -13.62
C TYR A 29 28.53 27.86 -14.83
N ASN A 30 29.76 27.38 -14.59
CA ASN A 30 30.69 26.94 -15.61
C ASN A 30 31.12 25.48 -15.39
N ASP A 31 30.17 24.64 -14.98
CA ASP A 31 30.37 23.21 -14.66
C ASP A 31 31.41 22.96 -13.55
N GLU A 32 31.39 23.83 -12.50
CA GLU A 32 32.30 23.73 -11.36
C GLU A 32 32.15 22.41 -10.58
N PHE A 33 30.96 21.83 -10.61
CA PHE A 33 30.67 20.61 -9.81
C PHE A 33 30.92 19.35 -10.63
N SER A 34 32.01 18.66 -10.37
CA SER A 34 32.42 17.45 -11.08
C SER A 34 31.47 16.25 -10.89
N ASP A 35 30.58 16.30 -9.88
CA ASP A 35 29.55 15.31 -9.57
C ASP A 35 28.18 15.64 -10.16
N VAL A 36 28.09 16.66 -11.05
CA VAL A 36 26.88 17.08 -11.76
C VAL A 36 27.10 16.91 -13.25
N SER A 37 26.58 15.80 -13.80
CA SER A 37 26.65 15.58 -15.26
C SER A 37 25.72 16.55 -16.02
N PRO A 38 26.15 17.15 -17.14
CA PRO A 38 25.30 17.97 -17.99
C PRO A 38 24.05 17.23 -18.52
N ASP A 39 24.10 15.90 -18.63
CA ASP A 39 23.00 15.06 -19.10
C ASP A 39 22.05 14.63 -17.97
N ALA A 40 22.36 15.00 -16.71
CA ALA A 40 21.51 14.63 -15.58
C ALA A 40 20.20 15.42 -15.58
N TRP A 41 19.08 14.77 -15.26
CA TRP A 41 17.76 15.40 -15.21
C TRP A 41 17.69 16.61 -14.27
N TYR A 42 18.54 16.66 -13.26
CA TYR A 42 18.62 17.73 -12.27
C TYR A 42 19.60 18.85 -12.66
N TYR A 43 20.37 18.70 -13.74
CA TYR A 43 21.38 19.70 -14.16
C TYR A 43 20.83 21.11 -14.29
N PRO A 44 19.66 21.34 -14.98
CA PRO A 44 19.11 22.70 -15.08
C PRO A 44 18.74 23.28 -13.70
N GLY A 45 18.24 22.43 -12.80
CA GLY A 45 17.91 22.82 -11.43
C GLY A 45 19.14 23.25 -10.64
N VAL A 46 20.20 22.44 -10.65
CA VAL A 46 21.47 22.73 -9.95
C VAL A 46 22.09 24.01 -10.47
N ARG A 47 22.19 24.15 -11.81
CA ARG A 47 22.67 25.36 -12.44
C ARG A 47 21.91 26.60 -11.98
N GLY A 48 20.58 26.58 -12.06
CA GLY A 48 19.75 27.72 -11.71
C GLY A 48 19.83 28.13 -10.25
N VAL A 49 19.73 27.17 -9.31
CA VAL A 49 19.81 27.50 -7.86
C VAL A 49 21.20 28.00 -7.48
N PHE A 50 22.25 27.56 -8.18
CA PHE A 50 23.59 28.08 -8.03
C PHE A 50 23.71 29.50 -8.58
N GLU A 51 23.29 29.74 -9.83
CA GLU A 51 23.34 31.06 -10.46
C GLU A 51 22.53 32.11 -9.69
N TYR A 52 21.36 31.73 -9.13
CA TYR A 52 20.56 32.61 -8.26
C TYR A 52 21.12 32.74 -6.84
N GLY A 53 22.16 31.98 -6.52
CA GLY A 53 22.79 32.01 -5.21
C GLY A 53 21.91 31.48 -4.08
N ILE A 54 20.91 30.64 -4.39
CA ILE A 54 19.99 30.04 -3.39
C ILE A 54 20.65 28.81 -2.77
N MET A 55 21.30 27.98 -3.58
CA MET A 55 22.07 26.83 -3.10
C MET A 55 23.53 26.93 -3.57
N ASP A 56 24.43 26.54 -2.66
CA ASP A 56 25.86 26.41 -2.95
C ASP A 56 26.23 24.92 -3.03
N GLY A 57 27.42 24.60 -3.57
CA GLY A 57 28.00 23.27 -3.45
C GLY A 57 28.36 22.94 -1.98
N LYS A 58 28.59 21.67 -1.71
CA LYS A 58 29.19 21.21 -0.45
C LYS A 58 30.69 21.61 -0.39
N SER A 59 31.28 21.74 -1.57
CA SER A 59 32.62 22.30 -1.78
C SER A 59 32.63 23.09 -3.09
N SER A 60 33.78 23.65 -3.45
CA SER A 60 33.96 24.34 -4.72
C SER A 60 33.88 23.41 -5.94
N ALA A 61 33.97 22.09 -5.79
CA ALA A 61 33.99 21.12 -6.87
C ALA A 61 32.88 20.03 -6.74
N SER A 62 32.05 20.05 -5.69
CA SER A 62 31.02 19.05 -5.46
C SER A 62 29.72 19.70 -4.99
N PHE A 63 28.61 19.34 -5.65
CA PHE A 63 27.25 19.71 -5.26
C PHE A 63 26.65 18.71 -4.29
N ASP A 64 27.05 17.42 -4.37
CA ASP A 64 26.50 16.29 -3.66
C ASP A 64 25.01 16.04 -4.02
N PRO A 65 24.69 15.74 -5.30
CA PRO A 65 23.30 15.62 -5.78
C PRO A 65 22.47 14.58 -5.01
N ALA A 66 23.09 13.46 -4.61
CA ALA A 66 22.45 12.36 -3.90
C ALA A 66 22.36 12.60 -2.37
N GLY A 67 23.12 13.58 -1.87
CA GLY A 67 23.11 13.93 -0.43
C GLY A 67 21.76 14.44 0.01
N LYS A 68 21.38 14.12 1.25
CA LYS A 68 20.13 14.60 1.84
C LYS A 68 20.27 16.03 2.38
N LEU A 69 19.22 16.84 2.22
CA LEU A 69 19.14 18.14 2.87
C LEU A 69 18.92 17.96 4.37
N THR A 70 19.60 18.76 5.16
CA THR A 70 19.33 18.86 6.59
C THR A 70 18.22 19.89 6.86
N ILE A 71 17.62 19.83 8.06
CA ILE A 71 16.66 20.83 8.54
C ILE A 71 17.26 22.25 8.44
N ALA A 72 18.51 22.43 8.93
CA ALA A 72 19.20 23.72 8.88
C ALA A 72 19.37 24.25 7.44
N GLU A 73 19.72 23.37 6.48
CA GLU A 73 19.86 23.75 5.07
C GLU A 73 18.51 24.12 4.45
N THR A 74 17.45 23.40 4.83
CA THR A 74 16.08 23.70 4.36
C THR A 74 15.63 25.07 4.85
N ILE A 75 15.84 25.40 6.13
CA ILE A 75 15.52 26.72 6.69
C ILE A 75 16.33 27.81 6.00
N LYS A 76 17.64 27.61 5.78
CA LYS A 76 18.48 28.56 5.01
C LYS A 76 17.89 28.83 3.62
N ILE A 77 17.45 27.79 2.92
CA ILE A 77 16.85 27.92 1.58
C ILE A 77 15.55 28.74 1.66
N ALA A 78 14.64 28.40 2.59
CA ALA A 78 13.36 29.09 2.74
C ALA A 78 13.56 30.58 3.10
N ALA A 79 14.43 30.88 4.07
CA ALA A 79 14.80 32.25 4.46
C ALA A 79 15.42 33.03 3.28
N THR A 80 16.30 32.38 2.49
CA THR A 80 16.90 33.00 1.31
C THR A 80 15.86 33.33 0.23
N LEU A 81 14.95 32.38 -0.07
CA LEU A 81 13.86 32.61 -1.01
C LEU A 81 12.99 33.79 -0.61
N HIS A 82 12.59 33.84 0.66
CA HIS A 82 11.79 34.95 1.20
C HIS A 82 12.52 36.29 1.08
N MET A 83 13.78 36.36 1.53
CA MET A 83 14.54 37.60 1.50
C MET A 83 14.76 38.10 0.06
N VAL A 84 15.16 37.21 -0.87
CA VAL A 84 15.36 37.57 -2.28
C VAL A 84 14.05 38.04 -2.92
N TYR A 85 12.95 37.36 -2.70
CA TYR A 85 11.63 37.77 -3.21
C TYR A 85 11.26 39.20 -2.78
N HIS A 86 11.44 39.52 -1.49
CA HIS A 86 11.04 40.81 -0.93
C HIS A 86 12.03 41.96 -1.18
N THR A 87 13.33 41.64 -1.32
CA THR A 87 14.37 42.70 -1.32
C THR A 87 15.31 42.67 -2.55
N GLY A 88 15.26 41.60 -3.35
CA GLY A 88 16.21 41.37 -4.43
C GLY A 88 17.65 41.11 -3.97
N LYS A 89 17.87 40.87 -2.68
CA LYS A 89 19.19 40.67 -2.07
C LYS A 89 19.22 39.43 -1.18
N LYS A 90 20.42 38.92 -0.95
CA LYS A 90 20.72 37.88 0.01
C LYS A 90 21.73 38.43 1.01
N ASP A 91 21.26 39.03 2.10
CA ASP A 91 22.11 39.75 3.04
C ASP A 91 21.89 39.19 4.46
N PHE A 92 22.52 38.05 4.74
CA PHE A 92 22.53 37.41 6.06
C PHE A 92 23.88 37.61 6.73
N SER A 93 23.88 38.05 7.97
CA SER A 93 25.07 38.12 8.83
C SER A 93 25.57 36.71 9.18
N GLN A 94 26.82 36.63 9.61
CA GLN A 94 27.38 35.38 10.15
C GLN A 94 26.84 35.13 11.56
N GLY A 95 26.45 33.87 11.85
CA GLY A 95 25.92 33.44 13.15
C GLY A 95 26.67 32.24 13.75
N THR A 96 26.48 32.01 15.02
CA THR A 96 26.97 30.80 15.71
C THR A 96 25.85 30.24 16.59
N PRO A 97 25.32 29.05 16.29
CA PRO A 97 25.65 28.20 15.12
C PRO A 97 25.30 28.89 13.81
N TRP A 98 25.90 28.45 12.68
CA TRP A 98 25.79 29.11 11.39
C TRP A 98 24.34 29.29 10.87
N TYR A 99 23.45 28.40 11.30
CA TYR A 99 22.04 28.41 10.88
C TYR A 99 21.14 29.34 11.72
N ALA A 100 21.62 29.83 12.87
CA ALA A 100 20.78 30.62 13.80
C ALA A 100 20.15 31.83 13.12
N VAL A 101 20.92 32.57 12.35
CA VAL A 101 20.44 33.78 11.64
C VAL A 101 19.30 33.50 10.66
N TYR A 102 19.28 32.30 10.07
CA TYR A 102 18.19 31.88 9.16
C TYR A 102 16.97 31.41 9.91
N VAL A 103 17.15 30.77 11.06
CA VAL A 103 16.05 30.37 11.97
C VAL A 103 15.35 31.61 12.52
N ASP A 104 16.12 32.56 13.07
CA ASP A 104 15.58 33.81 13.61
C ASP A 104 14.82 34.58 12.53
N TYR A 105 15.42 34.74 11.34
CA TYR A 105 14.78 35.39 10.21
C TYR A 105 13.46 34.69 9.80
N ALA A 106 13.47 33.37 9.72
CA ALA A 106 12.30 32.60 9.32
C ALA A 106 11.15 32.79 10.32
N LEU A 107 11.43 32.74 11.61
CA LEU A 107 10.45 32.95 12.68
C LEU A 107 9.90 34.39 12.65
N GLU A 108 10.75 35.39 12.48
CA GLU A 108 10.35 36.81 12.41
C GLU A 108 9.45 37.10 11.19
N ASN A 109 9.62 36.37 10.11
CA ASN A 109 8.85 36.55 8.87
C ASN A 109 7.74 35.52 8.66
N GLY A 110 7.39 34.75 9.68
CA GLY A 110 6.25 33.83 9.66
C GLY A 110 6.44 32.59 8.75
N ILE A 111 7.68 32.25 8.37
CA ILE A 111 7.97 31.01 7.66
C ILE A 111 7.78 29.85 8.65
N PRO A 112 7.02 28.80 8.29
CA PRO A 112 6.75 27.69 9.21
C PRO A 112 8.03 26.92 9.56
N VAL A 113 8.56 27.09 10.73
CA VAL A 113 9.72 26.36 11.27
C VAL A 113 9.26 25.59 12.50
N GLY A 114 9.39 24.25 12.44
CA GLY A 114 9.08 23.39 13.58
C GLY A 114 10.09 23.54 14.72
N ALA A 115 9.72 23.03 15.89
CA ALA A 115 10.65 22.90 17.00
C ALA A 115 11.52 21.65 16.82
N TYR A 116 12.75 21.82 16.36
CA TYR A 116 13.67 20.74 16.10
C TYR A 116 14.71 20.61 17.22
N SER A 117 14.93 19.39 17.73
CA SER A 117 16.00 19.07 18.65
C SER A 117 17.36 18.88 17.97
N ASN A 118 17.36 18.57 16.67
CA ASN A 118 18.56 18.34 15.85
C ASN A 118 18.42 18.98 14.46
N TYR A 119 18.98 20.15 14.29
CA TYR A 119 19.00 20.86 13.00
C TYR A 119 19.91 20.20 11.94
N GLY A 120 20.79 19.27 12.35
CA GLY A 120 21.62 18.45 11.45
C GLY A 120 20.89 17.20 10.91
N ALA A 121 19.71 16.88 11.43
CA ALA A 121 18.92 15.77 10.90
C ALA A 121 18.45 16.03 9.46
N ALA A 122 18.27 14.97 8.68
CA ALA A 122 17.70 15.09 7.34
C ALA A 122 16.25 15.59 7.41
N ALA A 123 15.93 16.59 6.60
CA ALA A 123 14.57 17.11 6.47
C ALA A 123 13.69 16.10 5.73
N THR A 124 12.48 15.92 6.20
CA THR A 124 11.46 15.17 5.46
C THR A 124 10.90 16.00 4.31
N ARG A 125 10.24 15.33 3.34
CA ARG A 125 9.55 16.03 2.25
C ARG A 125 8.44 16.94 2.78
N SER A 126 7.75 16.54 3.86
CA SER A 126 6.73 17.38 4.52
C SER A 126 7.33 18.61 5.21
N ASP A 127 8.46 18.49 5.91
CA ASP A 127 9.17 19.64 6.47
C ASP A 127 9.57 20.63 5.38
N PHE A 128 10.19 20.11 4.32
CA PHE A 128 10.62 20.92 3.18
C PHE A 128 9.43 21.65 2.53
N ALA A 129 8.34 20.93 2.22
CA ALA A 129 7.17 21.52 1.58
C ALA A 129 6.54 22.63 2.42
N ALA A 130 6.39 22.41 3.74
CA ALA A 130 5.84 23.40 4.65
C ALA A 130 6.67 24.70 4.65
N MET A 131 7.99 24.60 4.79
CA MET A 131 8.90 25.74 4.83
C MET A 131 8.93 26.49 3.50
N ILE A 132 9.02 25.76 2.37
CA ILE A 132 9.11 26.36 1.03
C ILE A 132 7.81 27.01 0.59
N ALA A 133 6.66 26.39 0.90
CA ALA A 133 5.34 26.97 0.61
C ALA A 133 5.08 28.24 1.42
N GLY A 134 5.61 28.32 2.65
CA GLY A 134 5.53 29.51 3.50
C GLY A 134 6.55 30.60 3.19
N ALA A 135 7.57 30.29 2.37
CA ALA A 135 8.61 31.27 2.02
C ALA A 135 8.13 32.35 1.04
N LEU A 136 7.10 32.08 0.24
CA LEU A 136 6.55 33.01 -0.74
C LEU A 136 5.03 33.17 -0.56
N PRO A 137 4.50 34.41 -0.79
CA PRO A 137 3.07 34.63 -0.70
C PRO A 137 2.29 33.94 -1.83
N ASP A 138 0.97 33.81 -1.67
CA ASP A 138 0.12 33.07 -2.61
C ASP A 138 0.15 33.69 -4.03
N GLU A 139 0.30 35.00 -4.12
CA GLU A 139 0.40 35.71 -5.40
C GLU A 139 1.65 35.30 -6.20
N ALA A 140 2.73 34.89 -5.53
CA ALA A 140 3.94 34.40 -6.17
C ALA A 140 3.82 32.93 -6.58
N VAL A 141 2.92 32.16 -5.95
CA VAL A 141 2.75 30.71 -6.14
C VAL A 141 1.37 30.43 -6.75
N THR A 142 1.07 31.10 -7.85
CA THR A 142 -0.22 30.99 -8.54
C THR A 142 -0.51 29.59 -9.05
N GLN A 143 -1.75 29.17 -8.94
CA GLN A 143 -2.23 27.88 -9.40
C GLN A 143 -2.21 27.79 -10.94
N ILE A 144 -1.63 26.71 -11.47
CA ILE A 144 -1.68 26.33 -12.90
C ILE A 144 -2.33 24.97 -13.10
N ASN A 145 -2.38 24.10 -12.08
CA ASN A 145 -2.99 22.78 -12.11
C ASN A 145 -4.27 22.74 -11.27
N ARG A 146 -5.26 21.98 -11.72
CA ARG A 146 -6.47 21.68 -10.95
C ARG A 146 -6.27 20.37 -10.20
N ILE A 147 -5.94 20.46 -8.93
CA ILE A 147 -5.75 19.31 -8.03
C ILE A 147 -6.84 19.39 -6.96
N ALA A 148 -7.79 18.47 -6.99
CA ALA A 148 -8.82 18.34 -5.98
C ALA A 148 -8.22 17.87 -4.65
N ASP A 149 -8.89 18.17 -3.53
CA ASP A 149 -8.54 17.53 -2.25
C ASP A 149 -8.76 16.02 -2.35
N GLY A 150 -7.83 15.21 -1.79
CA GLY A 150 -7.81 13.75 -1.96
C GLY A 150 -7.18 13.24 -3.27
N ALA A 151 -6.87 14.13 -4.23
CA ALA A 151 -6.24 13.71 -5.50
C ALA A 151 -4.75 13.33 -5.38
N ILE A 152 -4.07 13.73 -4.30
CA ILE A 152 -2.71 13.29 -3.99
C ILE A 152 -2.84 12.01 -3.15
N PRO A 153 -2.37 10.83 -3.61
CA PRO A 153 -2.73 9.53 -3.03
C PRO A 153 -2.44 9.36 -1.53
N ASP A 154 -1.42 10.08 -1.02
CA ASP A 154 -0.91 9.94 0.34
C ASP A 154 -0.93 11.26 1.15
N VAL A 155 -1.69 12.27 0.69
CA VAL A 155 -1.83 13.56 1.37
C VAL A 155 -3.26 14.06 1.31
N TRP A 156 -3.84 14.34 2.50
CA TRP A 156 -5.10 15.06 2.63
C TRP A 156 -4.84 16.53 2.97
N GLU A 157 -5.66 17.45 2.44
CA GLU A 157 -5.52 18.89 2.73
C GLU A 157 -5.70 19.20 4.24
N SER A 158 -6.39 18.31 4.97
CA SER A 158 -6.57 18.40 6.44
C SER A 158 -5.32 18.08 7.26
N TYR A 159 -4.28 17.50 6.68
CA TYR A 159 -3.02 17.29 7.40
C TYR A 159 -2.31 18.61 7.67
N SER A 160 -1.52 18.69 8.75
CA SER A 160 -0.83 19.93 9.14
C SER A 160 0.07 20.50 8.03
N TYR A 161 0.63 19.65 7.17
CA TYR A 161 1.42 20.01 6.00
C TYR A 161 0.61 19.96 4.68
N GLY A 162 -0.64 19.46 4.73
CA GLY A 162 -1.49 19.27 3.56
C GLY A 162 -1.67 20.53 2.73
N PRO A 163 -2.12 21.68 3.31
CA PRO A 163 -2.30 22.91 2.55
C PRO A 163 -1.04 23.37 1.81
N ALA A 164 0.14 23.20 2.41
CA ALA A 164 1.42 23.54 1.79
C ALA A 164 1.72 22.64 0.57
N VAL A 165 1.48 21.33 0.70
CA VAL A 165 1.69 20.36 -0.38
C VAL A 165 0.73 20.66 -1.53
N TYR A 166 -0.58 20.81 -1.26
CA TYR A 166 -1.57 21.14 -2.29
C TYR A 166 -1.28 22.47 -2.99
N LYS A 167 -0.87 23.52 -2.24
CA LYS A 167 -0.42 24.80 -2.82
C LYS A 167 0.69 24.56 -3.86
N LEU A 168 1.71 23.79 -3.52
CA LEU A 168 2.86 23.53 -4.40
C LEU A 168 2.52 22.63 -5.60
N TYR A 169 1.64 21.63 -5.43
CA TYR A 169 1.14 20.81 -6.54
C TYR A 169 0.28 21.65 -7.51
N ARG A 170 -0.65 22.42 -6.97
CA ARG A 170 -1.51 23.33 -7.77
C ARG A 170 -0.69 24.35 -8.52
N ALA A 171 0.42 24.79 -7.97
CA ALA A 171 1.35 25.72 -8.66
C ALA A 171 2.31 25.02 -9.66
N GLY A 172 2.31 23.69 -9.75
CA GLY A 172 3.24 22.95 -10.62
C GLY A 172 4.70 22.98 -10.14
N VAL A 173 4.92 23.28 -8.86
CA VAL A 173 6.22 23.26 -8.19
C VAL A 173 6.58 21.84 -7.78
N LEU A 174 5.63 21.10 -7.20
CA LEU A 174 5.71 19.68 -6.94
C LEU A 174 4.91 18.92 -8.00
N THR A 175 5.40 17.71 -8.38
CA THR A 175 4.77 16.87 -9.42
C THR A 175 4.54 15.44 -8.96
N GLY A 176 4.87 15.10 -7.71
CA GLY A 176 4.85 13.75 -7.18
C GLY A 176 6.22 13.08 -7.18
N TYR A 177 6.29 11.95 -6.52
CA TYR A 177 7.47 11.08 -6.41
C TYR A 177 7.43 9.96 -7.47
N ASP A 178 6.25 9.52 -7.83
CA ASP A 178 5.97 8.41 -8.75
C ASP A 178 4.95 8.84 -9.83
N SER A 179 4.60 7.92 -10.73
CA SER A 179 3.62 8.13 -11.80
C SER A 179 2.22 8.45 -11.28
N GLU A 180 1.90 8.03 -10.06
CA GLU A 180 0.63 8.25 -9.39
C GLU A 180 0.52 9.66 -8.80
N GLY A 181 1.63 10.37 -8.72
CA GLY A 181 1.70 11.68 -8.08
C GLY A 181 1.74 11.63 -6.56
N SER A 182 2.15 10.50 -5.96
CA SER A 182 2.33 10.39 -4.50
C SER A 182 3.39 11.38 -4.01
N PHE A 183 3.17 11.95 -2.85
CA PHE A 183 4.10 12.94 -2.26
C PHE A 183 5.22 12.31 -1.43
N ARG A 184 4.95 11.22 -0.70
CA ARG A 184 5.87 10.51 0.20
C ARG A 184 6.37 11.39 1.36
N PRO A 185 5.48 11.91 2.23
CA PRO A 185 5.80 12.96 3.22
C PRO A 185 6.93 12.62 4.18
N GLY A 186 7.09 11.36 4.58
CA GLY A 186 8.12 10.89 5.51
C GLY A 186 9.50 10.64 4.89
N LEU A 187 9.63 10.63 3.56
CA LEU A 187 10.93 10.47 2.92
C LEU A 187 11.74 11.77 3.00
N SER A 188 13.07 11.64 2.97
CA SER A 188 13.96 12.79 2.88
C SER A 188 14.28 13.14 1.43
N LEU A 189 14.34 14.44 1.10
CA LEU A 189 14.74 14.91 -0.23
C LEU A 189 16.26 14.82 -0.41
N THR A 190 16.65 14.51 -1.64
CA THR A 190 18.01 14.75 -2.11
C THR A 190 18.22 16.22 -2.49
N ARG A 191 19.48 16.65 -2.51
CA ARG A 191 19.83 18.01 -2.92
C ARG A 191 19.48 18.27 -4.39
N ALA A 192 19.56 17.24 -5.25
CA ALA A 192 19.15 17.31 -6.65
C ALA A 192 17.63 17.55 -6.79
N GLU A 193 16.82 16.79 -6.06
CA GLU A 193 15.35 16.99 -6.05
C GLU A 193 14.97 18.38 -5.56
N ALA A 194 15.60 18.82 -4.46
CA ALA A 194 15.37 20.15 -3.91
C ALA A 194 15.73 21.25 -4.92
N ALA A 195 16.86 21.15 -5.61
CA ALA A 195 17.27 22.13 -6.62
C ALA A 195 16.23 22.27 -7.74
N ALA A 196 15.69 21.16 -8.24
CA ALA A 196 14.63 21.18 -9.25
C ALA A 196 13.32 21.83 -8.74
N ILE A 197 12.92 21.53 -7.50
CA ILE A 197 11.71 22.11 -6.89
C ILE A 197 11.88 23.61 -6.66
N ILE A 198 13.04 24.03 -6.14
CA ILE A 198 13.34 25.43 -5.85
C ILE A 198 13.34 26.26 -7.15
N MET A 199 13.87 25.72 -8.26
CA MET A 199 13.84 26.41 -9.54
C MET A 199 12.42 26.64 -10.03
N ARG A 200 11.53 25.64 -9.91
CA ARG A 200 10.10 25.81 -10.26
C ARG A 200 9.39 26.84 -9.37
N LEU A 201 9.88 27.04 -8.15
CA LEU A 201 9.33 28.06 -7.24
C LEU A 201 9.84 29.45 -7.65
N ALA A 202 11.14 29.62 -7.90
CA ALA A 202 11.77 30.89 -8.21
C ALA A 202 11.49 31.38 -9.66
N ASP A 203 11.35 30.45 -10.60
CA ASP A 203 11.03 30.72 -12.00
C ASP A 203 9.68 30.09 -12.39
N SER A 204 8.67 30.93 -12.58
CA SER A 204 7.33 30.46 -12.96
C SER A 204 7.30 29.78 -14.36
N GLY A 205 8.25 30.08 -15.24
CA GLY A 205 8.36 29.44 -16.55
C GLY A 205 8.82 27.98 -16.49
N SER A 206 9.44 27.58 -15.38
CA SER A 206 9.90 26.20 -15.12
C SER A 206 8.83 25.32 -14.48
N ARG A 207 7.65 25.84 -14.14
CA ARG A 207 6.55 25.10 -13.50
C ARG A 207 5.95 24.09 -14.46
N VAL A 208 5.51 22.95 -13.89
CA VAL A 208 5.02 21.83 -14.68
C VAL A 208 3.48 21.80 -14.64
N SER A 209 2.88 21.81 -15.83
CA SER A 209 1.43 21.55 -15.95
C SER A 209 1.21 20.05 -16.07
N PHE A 210 0.34 19.50 -15.21
CA PHE A 210 -0.04 18.10 -15.18
C PHE A 210 -1.43 17.94 -14.59
N THR A 211 -1.99 16.74 -14.74
CA THR A 211 -3.24 16.34 -14.09
C THR A 211 -2.95 15.12 -13.22
N LEU A 212 -3.41 15.12 -11.98
CA LEU A 212 -3.58 13.87 -11.24
C LEU A 212 -4.91 13.24 -11.66
N ALA A 213 -4.97 11.92 -11.59
CA ALA A 213 -6.23 11.22 -11.86
C ALA A 213 -7.32 11.82 -10.97
N ALA A 214 -8.39 12.31 -11.57
CA ALA A 214 -9.52 12.82 -10.81
C ALA A 214 -10.14 11.64 -10.04
N GLU A 215 -10.60 11.86 -8.81
CA GLU A 215 -11.47 10.88 -8.14
C GLU A 215 -12.65 10.54 -9.06
N LEU A 216 -12.84 9.24 -9.27
CA LEU A 216 -13.98 8.76 -10.04
C LEU A 216 -15.22 8.75 -9.15
N THR A 217 -16.37 9.02 -9.73
CA THR A 217 -17.64 8.75 -9.04
C THR A 217 -17.81 7.24 -8.81
N ALA A 218 -18.60 6.85 -7.82
CA ALA A 218 -18.90 5.44 -7.56
C ALA A 218 -19.42 4.71 -8.81
N GLU A 219 -20.25 5.37 -9.63
CA GLU A 219 -20.75 4.83 -10.89
C GLU A 219 -19.61 4.62 -11.92
N GLN A 220 -18.68 5.56 -12.02
CA GLN A 220 -17.53 5.45 -12.91
C GLN A 220 -16.56 4.33 -12.46
N ILE A 221 -16.33 4.19 -11.13
CA ILE A 221 -15.52 3.11 -10.58
C ILE A 221 -16.16 1.76 -10.90
N TYR A 222 -17.47 1.60 -10.64
CA TYR A 222 -18.20 0.38 -10.96
C TYR A 222 -18.08 0.03 -12.45
N LYS A 223 -18.38 0.97 -13.35
CA LYS A 223 -18.30 0.77 -14.79
C LYS A 223 -16.89 0.42 -15.30
N LYS A 224 -15.85 0.99 -14.67
CA LYS A 224 -14.44 0.68 -14.98
C LYS A 224 -14.06 -0.71 -14.50
N ALA A 225 -14.50 -1.09 -13.29
CA ALA A 225 -13.97 -2.24 -12.59
C ALA A 225 -14.80 -3.53 -12.79
N SER A 226 -16.14 -3.44 -12.95
CA SER A 226 -17.00 -4.63 -13.02
C SER A 226 -16.62 -5.61 -14.12
N PRO A 227 -16.19 -5.19 -15.33
CA PRO A 227 -15.85 -6.16 -16.38
C PRO A 227 -14.61 -7.02 -16.05
N ALA A 228 -13.77 -6.57 -15.11
CA ALA A 228 -12.57 -7.29 -14.72
C ALA A 228 -12.76 -8.22 -13.51
N VAL A 229 -13.92 -8.18 -12.86
CA VAL A 229 -14.24 -9.01 -11.68
C VAL A 229 -15.13 -10.17 -12.10
N PHE A 230 -14.87 -11.34 -11.58
CA PHE A 230 -15.57 -12.56 -11.93
C PHE A 230 -16.02 -13.35 -10.70
N TYR A 231 -17.00 -14.19 -10.88
CA TYR A 231 -17.41 -15.25 -9.98
C TYR A 231 -16.53 -16.48 -10.22
N ILE A 232 -16.16 -17.22 -9.18
CA ILE A 232 -15.39 -18.44 -9.29
C ILE A 232 -16.09 -19.59 -8.57
N GLU A 233 -16.16 -20.74 -9.23
CA GLU A 233 -16.68 -22.01 -8.75
C GLU A 233 -15.56 -23.02 -8.65
N ILE A 234 -15.51 -23.75 -7.54
CA ILE A 234 -14.45 -24.69 -7.21
C ILE A 234 -15.06 -26.08 -7.10
N PHE A 235 -14.44 -27.03 -7.79
CA PHE A 235 -14.91 -28.40 -7.86
C PHE A 235 -13.86 -29.37 -7.31
N ASP A 236 -14.31 -30.46 -6.70
CA ASP A 236 -13.47 -31.55 -6.21
C ASP A 236 -13.20 -32.64 -7.27
N GLU A 237 -12.64 -33.79 -6.85
CA GLU A 237 -12.29 -34.92 -7.74
C GLU A 237 -13.52 -35.63 -8.36
N ASP A 238 -14.70 -35.44 -7.77
CA ASP A 238 -15.97 -36.02 -8.22
C ASP A 238 -16.80 -35.03 -9.07
N ASP A 239 -16.22 -33.86 -9.42
CA ASP A 239 -16.87 -32.72 -10.07
C ASP A 239 -18.02 -32.12 -9.24
N ASP A 240 -18.02 -32.33 -7.93
CA ASP A 240 -18.98 -31.69 -7.04
C ASP A 240 -18.52 -30.26 -6.71
N LEU A 241 -19.48 -29.32 -6.73
CA LEU A 241 -19.24 -27.93 -6.34
C LEU A 241 -18.99 -27.84 -4.83
N ILE A 242 -17.75 -27.50 -4.44
CA ILE A 242 -17.37 -27.45 -3.01
C ILE A 242 -17.31 -26.03 -2.46
N LYS A 243 -17.03 -25.04 -3.33
CA LYS A 243 -16.91 -23.62 -2.92
C LYS A 243 -17.25 -22.67 -4.02
N THR A 244 -17.52 -21.45 -3.61
CA THR A 244 -17.66 -20.31 -4.51
C THR A 244 -16.96 -19.08 -3.94
N GLY A 245 -16.56 -18.16 -4.80
CA GLY A 245 -15.91 -16.92 -4.43
C GLY A 245 -15.93 -15.90 -5.55
N SER A 246 -15.04 -14.95 -5.43
CA SER A 246 -14.78 -13.91 -6.44
C SER A 246 -13.30 -13.88 -6.81
N GLY A 247 -12.99 -13.24 -7.92
CA GLY A 247 -11.63 -12.92 -8.32
C GLY A 247 -11.66 -11.74 -9.29
N PHE A 248 -10.46 -11.28 -9.66
CA PHE A 248 -10.33 -10.20 -10.64
C PHE A 248 -9.05 -10.34 -11.46
N PHE A 249 -9.14 -9.94 -12.72
CA PHE A 249 -7.98 -9.89 -13.61
C PHE A 249 -7.08 -8.71 -13.29
N ILE A 250 -5.76 -8.94 -13.36
CA ILE A 250 -4.70 -7.93 -13.22
C ILE A 250 -3.84 -7.81 -14.49
N SER A 251 -4.13 -8.59 -15.51
CA SER A 251 -3.55 -8.44 -16.85
C SER A 251 -4.53 -8.87 -17.93
N GLY A 252 -4.35 -8.35 -19.14
CA GLY A 252 -5.12 -8.76 -20.30
C GLY A 252 -4.79 -10.16 -20.82
N SER A 253 -3.77 -10.82 -20.29
CA SER A 253 -3.33 -12.19 -20.66
C SER A 253 -3.82 -13.26 -19.69
N GLY A 254 -4.84 -12.99 -18.88
CA GLY A 254 -5.48 -13.97 -18.00
C GLY A 254 -4.82 -14.19 -16.64
N LEU A 255 -3.86 -13.36 -16.24
CA LEU A 255 -3.38 -13.36 -14.86
C LEU A 255 -4.44 -12.73 -13.96
N ALA A 256 -4.87 -13.46 -12.93
CA ALA A 256 -5.93 -13.03 -12.03
C ALA A 256 -5.57 -13.33 -10.56
N VAL A 257 -6.31 -12.67 -9.66
CA VAL A 257 -6.11 -12.75 -8.21
C VAL A 257 -7.39 -13.23 -7.55
N THR A 258 -7.25 -14.09 -6.55
CA THR A 258 -8.30 -14.47 -5.60
C THR A 258 -7.67 -14.77 -4.23
N ASN A 259 -8.46 -15.13 -3.22
CA ASN A 259 -7.93 -15.65 -1.97
C ASN A 259 -7.46 -17.10 -2.12
N TYR A 260 -6.45 -17.49 -1.32
CA TYR A 260 -5.99 -18.86 -1.26
C TYR A 260 -7.08 -19.80 -0.72
N HIS A 261 -7.82 -19.40 0.32
CA HIS A 261 -8.90 -20.21 0.88
C HIS A 261 -10.05 -20.47 -0.11
N VAL A 262 -10.18 -19.67 -1.17
CA VAL A 262 -11.15 -19.92 -2.24
C VAL A 262 -10.71 -21.12 -3.07
N VAL A 263 -9.44 -21.19 -3.46
CA VAL A 263 -8.93 -22.21 -4.41
C VAL A 263 -8.36 -23.46 -3.75
N ILE A 264 -8.12 -23.45 -2.43
CA ILE A 264 -7.66 -24.66 -1.74
C ILE A 264 -8.71 -25.76 -1.81
N GLY A 265 -8.28 -26.98 -2.09
CA GLY A 265 -9.16 -28.13 -2.29
C GLY A 265 -9.66 -28.30 -3.72
N ALA A 266 -9.33 -27.38 -4.62
CA ALA A 266 -9.76 -27.45 -6.02
C ALA A 266 -9.04 -28.55 -6.78
N THR A 267 -9.78 -29.45 -7.42
CA THR A 267 -9.29 -30.27 -8.52
C THR A 267 -9.45 -29.52 -9.84
N SER A 268 -10.58 -28.83 -9.99
CA SER A 268 -10.86 -27.93 -11.10
C SER A 268 -11.58 -26.66 -10.62
N ALA A 269 -11.57 -25.60 -11.44
CA ALA A 269 -12.32 -24.39 -11.16
C ALA A 269 -12.77 -23.74 -12.46
N GLN A 270 -13.92 -23.08 -12.39
CA GLN A 270 -14.47 -22.27 -13.49
C GLN A 270 -14.74 -20.86 -13.00
N ILE A 271 -14.59 -19.89 -13.90
CA ILE A 271 -14.99 -18.52 -13.66
C ILE A 271 -16.15 -18.14 -14.56
N THR A 272 -17.03 -17.27 -14.05
CA THR A 272 -18.05 -16.59 -14.85
C THR A 272 -17.76 -15.10 -14.86
N THR A 273 -17.51 -14.54 -16.03
CA THR A 273 -17.22 -13.12 -16.25
C THR A 273 -18.51 -12.28 -16.22
N ASP A 274 -18.36 -10.94 -16.15
CA ASP A 274 -19.51 -9.99 -16.10
C ASP A 274 -20.43 -10.08 -17.34
N ASP A 275 -19.89 -10.45 -18.49
CA ASP A 275 -20.66 -10.69 -19.73
C ASP A 275 -21.26 -12.11 -19.83
N GLY A 276 -21.06 -12.95 -18.81
CA GLY A 276 -21.60 -14.29 -18.68
C GLY A 276 -20.79 -15.38 -19.39
N ALA A 277 -19.57 -15.10 -19.85
CA ALA A 277 -18.70 -16.15 -20.38
C ALA A 277 -18.19 -17.05 -19.24
N VAL A 278 -18.24 -18.37 -19.45
CA VAL A 278 -17.71 -19.38 -18.51
C VAL A 278 -16.38 -19.88 -19.07
N LEU A 279 -15.34 -19.80 -18.25
CA LEU A 279 -13.98 -20.16 -18.62
C LEU A 279 -13.34 -21.01 -17.53
N ASP A 280 -12.53 -22.00 -17.94
CA ASP A 280 -11.78 -22.84 -17.00
C ASP A 280 -10.56 -22.10 -16.44
N VAL A 281 -10.25 -22.34 -15.16
CA VAL A 281 -8.98 -21.93 -14.56
C VAL A 281 -7.91 -22.93 -14.98
N ALA A 282 -6.98 -22.46 -15.81
CA ALA A 282 -5.91 -23.31 -16.37
C ALA A 282 -4.87 -23.74 -15.32
N GLY A 283 -4.75 -22.98 -14.24
CA GLY A 283 -3.84 -23.30 -13.15
C GLY A 283 -3.59 -22.16 -12.19
N ILE A 284 -2.59 -22.33 -11.36
CA ILE A 284 -2.12 -21.37 -10.37
C ILE A 284 -0.64 -21.06 -10.61
N TYR A 285 -0.28 -19.78 -10.63
CA TYR A 285 1.11 -19.34 -10.75
C TYR A 285 1.86 -19.49 -9.43
N ASP A 286 1.27 -18.96 -8.35
CA ASP A 286 1.85 -18.99 -7.01
C ASP A 286 0.78 -18.62 -5.98
N TYR A 287 1.05 -18.89 -4.71
CA TYR A 287 0.17 -18.56 -3.61
C TYR A 287 0.92 -18.27 -2.32
N ASN A 288 0.26 -17.59 -1.41
CA ASN A 288 0.74 -17.45 -0.03
C ASN A 288 -0.42 -17.75 0.92
N TRP A 289 -0.40 -18.93 1.51
CA TRP A 289 -1.46 -19.38 2.41
C TRP A 289 -1.55 -18.54 3.69
N LYS A 290 -0.41 -18.07 4.26
CA LYS A 290 -0.40 -17.21 5.46
C LYS A 290 -1.00 -15.84 5.21
N LYS A 291 -0.92 -15.35 3.99
CA LYS A 291 -1.48 -14.06 3.57
C LYS A 291 -2.78 -14.20 2.79
N ASP A 292 -3.27 -15.42 2.67
CA ASP A 292 -4.53 -15.74 2.00
C ASP A 292 -4.64 -15.17 0.57
N ILE A 293 -3.62 -15.40 -0.26
CA ILE A 293 -3.57 -14.90 -1.65
C ILE A 293 -3.21 -16.03 -2.60
N ALA A 294 -3.86 -16.05 -3.78
CA ALA A 294 -3.53 -16.90 -4.91
C ALA A 294 -3.50 -16.10 -6.22
N LEU A 295 -2.49 -16.36 -7.06
CA LEU A 295 -2.41 -15.91 -8.44
C LEU A 295 -2.81 -17.05 -9.36
N ILE A 296 -3.93 -16.91 -10.07
CA ILE A 296 -4.47 -17.93 -10.96
C ILE A 296 -4.31 -17.52 -12.43
N HIS A 297 -4.34 -18.52 -13.32
CA HIS A 297 -4.27 -18.33 -14.76
C HIS A 297 -5.58 -18.77 -15.43
N ILE A 298 -6.11 -17.90 -16.27
CA ILE A 298 -7.21 -18.17 -17.18
C ILE A 298 -6.67 -18.04 -18.60
N GLU A 299 -6.82 -19.08 -19.43
CA GLU A 299 -6.37 -19.02 -20.82
C GLU A 299 -7.18 -18.02 -21.62
N GLY A 300 -6.48 -17.16 -22.37
CA GLY A 300 -7.08 -16.16 -23.24
C GLY A 300 -6.29 -14.86 -23.28
N GLU A 301 -6.78 -13.94 -24.10
CA GLU A 301 -6.18 -12.64 -24.33
C GLU A 301 -7.26 -11.55 -24.41
N GLY A 302 -6.90 -10.33 -24.09
CA GLY A 302 -7.79 -9.18 -24.19
C GLY A 302 -8.78 -9.05 -23.03
N PHE A 303 -8.54 -9.72 -21.91
CA PHE A 303 -9.36 -9.55 -20.71
C PHE A 303 -9.32 -8.11 -20.19
N PRO A 304 -10.46 -7.54 -19.79
CA PRO A 304 -10.49 -6.37 -18.95
C PRO A 304 -9.70 -6.65 -17.66
N TYR A 305 -8.90 -5.70 -17.18
CA TYR A 305 -8.11 -5.88 -15.97
C TYR A 305 -8.07 -4.62 -15.13
N LEU A 306 -7.75 -4.78 -13.83
CA LEU A 306 -7.64 -3.70 -12.86
C LEU A 306 -6.18 -3.29 -12.68
N GLU A 307 -5.96 -2.00 -12.60
CA GLU A 307 -4.69 -1.42 -12.15
C GLU A 307 -4.55 -1.61 -10.64
N LEU A 308 -3.32 -1.81 -10.18
CA LEU A 308 -3.02 -1.97 -8.77
C LEU A 308 -2.62 -0.64 -8.15
N ALA A 309 -3.13 -0.35 -6.95
CA ALA A 309 -2.65 0.74 -6.12
C ALA A 309 -1.46 0.27 -5.26
N ASP A 310 -0.74 1.20 -4.67
CA ASP A 310 0.20 0.89 -3.60
C ASP A 310 -0.56 0.85 -2.26
N SER A 311 -0.85 -0.35 -1.76
CA SER A 311 -1.62 -0.52 -0.52
C SER A 311 -0.94 0.03 0.73
N SER A 312 0.38 0.29 0.69
CA SER A 312 1.10 0.94 1.80
C SER A 312 0.74 2.42 1.95
N LEU A 313 0.10 3.01 0.94
CA LEU A 313 -0.33 4.42 0.94
C LEU A 313 -1.76 4.61 1.43
N ILE A 314 -2.54 3.53 1.56
CA ILE A 314 -3.93 3.63 2.01
C ILE A 314 -3.97 4.13 3.45
N GLN A 315 -4.86 5.08 3.73
CA GLN A 315 -4.93 5.73 5.03
C GLN A 315 -6.25 5.39 5.74
N THR A 316 -6.21 5.33 7.06
CA THR A 316 -7.43 5.28 7.88
C THR A 316 -8.30 6.50 7.58
N GLY A 317 -9.59 6.26 7.35
CA GLY A 317 -10.56 7.27 6.92
C GLY A 317 -10.69 7.44 5.40
N ALA A 318 -9.82 6.81 4.59
CA ALA A 318 -9.93 6.86 3.13
C ALA A 318 -11.22 6.18 2.66
N THR A 319 -11.88 6.79 1.67
CA THR A 319 -13.03 6.16 0.99
C THR A 319 -12.55 4.98 0.16
N VAL A 320 -13.25 3.86 0.29
CA VAL A 320 -13.00 2.64 -0.47
C VAL A 320 -14.29 2.02 -0.99
N TYR A 321 -14.15 1.17 -1.98
CA TYR A 321 -15.26 0.41 -2.55
C TYR A 321 -14.88 -1.06 -2.59
N THR A 322 -15.83 -1.95 -2.31
CA THR A 322 -15.64 -3.38 -2.52
C THR A 322 -16.42 -3.83 -3.75
N LEU A 323 -15.84 -4.69 -4.52
CA LEU A 323 -16.45 -5.25 -5.71
C LEU A 323 -16.17 -6.76 -5.75
N GLY A 324 -17.23 -7.54 -5.68
CA GLY A 324 -17.20 -9.00 -5.78
C GLY A 324 -18.44 -9.52 -6.49
N SER A 325 -18.47 -10.80 -6.82
CA SER A 325 -19.57 -11.43 -7.52
C SER A 325 -20.18 -12.57 -6.68
N PRO A 326 -20.83 -12.26 -5.54
CA PRO A 326 -21.39 -13.28 -4.66
C PRO A 326 -22.54 -14.04 -5.35
N LEU A 327 -22.58 -15.36 -5.18
CA LEU A 327 -23.68 -16.25 -5.61
C LEU A 327 -23.96 -16.29 -7.12
N GLY A 328 -22.97 -15.94 -7.97
CA GLY A 328 -23.17 -15.88 -9.43
C GLY A 328 -24.19 -14.81 -9.88
N LEU A 329 -24.58 -13.92 -8.97
CA LEU A 329 -25.39 -12.75 -9.27
C LEU A 329 -24.46 -11.62 -9.77
N GLN A 330 -25.07 -10.62 -10.45
CA GLN A 330 -24.32 -9.42 -10.88
C GLN A 330 -23.48 -8.87 -9.73
N ALA A 331 -22.29 -8.37 -10.08
CA ALA A 331 -21.30 -7.86 -9.16
C ALA A 331 -21.88 -6.98 -8.04
N SER A 332 -21.65 -7.35 -6.78
CA SER A 332 -22.02 -6.55 -5.63
C SER A 332 -20.98 -5.46 -5.39
N PHE A 333 -21.43 -4.21 -5.44
CA PHE A 333 -20.59 -3.03 -5.25
C PHE A 333 -21.02 -2.27 -4.00
N THR A 334 -20.12 -2.14 -3.03
CA THR A 334 -20.39 -1.43 -1.78
C THR A 334 -19.38 -0.32 -1.53
N LYS A 335 -19.74 0.67 -0.72
CA LYS A 335 -18.88 1.80 -0.35
C LYS A 335 -18.72 1.83 1.16
N GLY A 336 -17.53 2.19 1.61
CA GLY A 336 -17.21 2.43 3.00
C GLY A 336 -15.92 3.23 3.15
N ILE A 337 -15.34 3.17 4.35
CA ILE A 337 -14.05 3.77 4.67
C ILE A 337 -13.09 2.72 5.22
N VAL A 338 -11.82 3.00 5.10
CA VAL A 338 -10.77 2.27 5.81
C VAL A 338 -10.88 2.61 7.29
N SER A 339 -11.25 1.63 8.11
CA SER A 339 -11.32 1.78 9.57
C SER A 339 -9.94 1.71 10.21
N GLN A 340 -9.03 0.92 9.63
CA GLN A 340 -7.61 0.86 9.98
C GLN A 340 -6.78 0.39 8.79
N SER A 341 -5.74 1.16 8.44
CA SER A 341 -4.93 0.92 7.24
C SER A 341 -4.07 -0.35 7.32
N LEU A 342 -3.69 -0.77 8.53
CA LEU A 342 -3.00 -2.03 8.78
C LEU A 342 -3.40 -2.54 10.16
N ARG A 343 -4.00 -3.73 10.21
CA ARG A 343 -4.35 -4.44 11.44
C ARG A 343 -3.72 -5.82 11.42
N GLU A 344 -2.97 -6.14 12.44
CA GLU A 344 -2.47 -7.49 12.66
C GLU A 344 -3.52 -8.32 13.41
N ILE A 345 -3.87 -9.48 12.86
CA ILE A 345 -4.76 -10.48 13.46
C ILE A 345 -4.06 -11.83 13.25
N GLU A 346 -3.71 -12.50 14.35
CA GLU A 346 -3.11 -13.85 14.34
C GLU A 346 -1.84 -13.96 13.46
N GLY A 347 -1.04 -12.89 13.45
CA GLY A 347 0.20 -12.83 12.67
C GLY A 347 0.02 -12.50 11.17
N ALA A 348 -1.20 -12.25 10.72
CA ALA A 348 -1.50 -11.77 9.38
C ALA A 348 -1.92 -10.29 9.39
N GLU A 349 -1.57 -9.56 8.35
CA GLU A 349 -1.82 -8.14 8.22
C GLU A 349 -2.98 -7.88 7.26
N TYR A 350 -3.96 -7.08 7.71
CA TYR A 350 -5.18 -6.75 6.96
C TYR A 350 -5.46 -5.25 6.93
N ILE A 351 -6.11 -4.79 5.88
CA ILE A 351 -6.82 -3.51 5.83
C ILE A 351 -8.20 -3.76 6.43
N GLN A 352 -8.54 -3.07 7.52
CA GLN A 352 -9.88 -3.12 8.09
C GLN A 352 -10.76 -2.04 7.48
N LEU A 353 -11.99 -2.38 7.12
CA LEU A 353 -12.97 -1.48 6.50
C LEU A 353 -14.37 -1.70 7.09
N ASP A 354 -15.26 -0.73 6.89
CA ASP A 354 -16.67 -0.81 7.27
C ASP A 354 -17.61 -1.06 6.07
N ALA A 355 -17.07 -1.05 4.84
CA ALA A 355 -17.84 -1.41 3.65
C ALA A 355 -18.38 -2.84 3.79
N PRO A 356 -19.70 -3.06 3.60
CA PRO A 356 -20.28 -4.40 3.72
C PRO A 356 -19.64 -5.42 2.78
N ILE A 357 -19.27 -6.57 3.34
CA ILE A 357 -18.79 -7.76 2.61
C ILE A 357 -19.76 -8.90 2.93
N SER A 358 -20.12 -9.70 1.95
CA SER A 358 -21.01 -10.86 2.09
C SER A 358 -20.29 -12.14 1.72
N SER A 359 -20.86 -13.29 2.13
CA SER A 359 -20.40 -14.61 1.69
C SER A 359 -20.34 -14.66 0.15
N GLY A 360 -19.24 -15.15 -0.43
CA GLY A 360 -18.96 -15.15 -1.86
C GLY A 360 -18.24 -13.89 -2.38
N SER A 361 -18.10 -12.84 -1.56
CA SER A 361 -17.27 -11.68 -1.92
C SER A 361 -15.77 -11.92 -1.69
N SER A 362 -15.38 -13.02 -1.02
CA SER A 362 -13.98 -13.40 -0.82
C SER A 362 -13.25 -13.53 -2.16
N GLY A 363 -12.06 -12.94 -2.28
CA GLY A 363 -11.30 -12.85 -3.52
C GLY A 363 -11.64 -11.65 -4.38
N GLY A 364 -12.68 -10.88 -4.05
CA GLY A 364 -13.06 -9.66 -4.76
C GLY A 364 -12.09 -8.49 -4.53
N ALA A 365 -12.28 -7.41 -5.27
CA ALA A 365 -11.40 -6.24 -5.23
C ALA A 365 -11.84 -5.23 -4.16
N LEU A 366 -10.88 -4.75 -3.35
CA LEU A 366 -10.99 -3.50 -2.60
C LEU A 366 -10.40 -2.39 -3.45
N LEU A 367 -11.21 -1.40 -3.84
CA LEU A 367 -10.84 -0.34 -4.77
C LEU A 367 -10.68 1.00 -4.06
N ASP A 368 -9.71 1.79 -4.50
CA ASP A 368 -9.55 3.19 -4.14
C ASP A 368 -10.48 4.11 -4.96
N THR A 369 -10.44 5.43 -4.71
CA THR A 369 -11.26 6.42 -5.41
C THR A 369 -10.86 6.65 -6.87
N ALA A 370 -9.73 6.12 -7.33
CA ALA A 370 -9.32 6.08 -8.73
C ALA A 370 -9.74 4.77 -9.44
N GLY A 371 -10.38 3.84 -8.72
CA GLY A 371 -10.79 2.53 -9.22
C GLY A 371 -9.62 1.58 -9.39
N ARG A 372 -8.54 1.73 -8.60
CA ARG A 372 -7.39 0.83 -8.55
C ARG A 372 -7.51 -0.11 -7.35
N VAL A 373 -6.96 -1.30 -7.45
CA VAL A 373 -7.04 -2.31 -6.39
C VAL A 373 -6.05 -1.99 -5.28
N ALA A 374 -6.55 -1.74 -4.08
CA ALA A 374 -5.76 -1.54 -2.86
C ALA A 374 -5.69 -2.82 -2.00
N GLY A 375 -6.62 -3.76 -2.19
CA GLY A 375 -6.64 -5.02 -1.43
C GLY A 375 -7.56 -6.07 -2.05
N ILE A 376 -7.55 -7.25 -1.46
CA ILE A 376 -8.38 -8.40 -1.81
C ILE A 376 -9.35 -8.62 -0.66
N THR A 377 -10.65 -8.55 -0.90
CA THR A 377 -11.66 -8.80 0.15
C THR A 377 -11.58 -10.25 0.62
N SER A 378 -11.49 -10.47 1.95
CA SER A 378 -11.25 -11.82 2.48
C SER A 378 -12.35 -12.27 3.44
N ALA A 379 -12.53 -11.62 4.58
CA ALA A 379 -13.39 -12.11 5.63
C ALA A 379 -14.16 -11.00 6.34
N THR A 380 -15.26 -11.42 7.00
CA THR A 380 -15.92 -10.63 8.04
C THR A 380 -15.57 -11.25 9.38
N ALA A 381 -15.13 -10.45 10.35
CA ALA A 381 -14.83 -10.96 11.69
C ALA A 381 -16.09 -11.58 12.32
N ILE A 382 -16.00 -12.87 12.69
CA ILE A 382 -17.14 -13.62 13.23
C ILE A 382 -17.64 -12.97 14.52
N GLY A 383 -18.95 -12.67 14.57
CA GLY A 383 -19.60 -12.05 15.75
C GLY A 383 -19.40 -10.55 15.90
N ALA A 384 -18.69 -9.88 14.99
CA ALA A 384 -18.54 -8.43 14.98
C ALA A 384 -19.38 -7.79 13.86
N GLN A 385 -20.05 -6.68 14.17
CA GLN A 385 -20.74 -5.89 13.16
C GLN A 385 -19.77 -4.86 12.56
N ASN A 386 -19.74 -4.76 11.23
CA ASN A 386 -18.95 -3.78 10.48
C ASN A 386 -17.42 -3.89 10.68
N ILE A 387 -16.91 -5.07 10.94
CA ILE A 387 -15.46 -5.37 10.86
C ILE A 387 -15.25 -6.30 9.69
N ASN A 388 -14.87 -5.72 8.57
CA ASN A 388 -14.54 -6.43 7.34
C ASN A 388 -13.05 -6.27 7.06
N LEU A 389 -12.46 -7.28 6.45
CA LEU A 389 -11.02 -7.39 6.25
C LEU A 389 -10.69 -7.56 4.77
N ALA A 390 -9.63 -6.92 4.35
CA ALA A 390 -9.04 -7.13 3.04
C ALA A 390 -7.53 -7.32 3.16
N VAL A 391 -7.00 -8.23 2.37
CA VAL A 391 -5.56 -8.48 2.29
C VAL A 391 -4.91 -7.38 1.45
N PRO A 392 -3.83 -6.72 1.93
CA PRO A 392 -3.14 -5.68 1.16
C PRO A 392 -2.63 -6.19 -0.18
N ILE A 393 -2.91 -5.47 -1.27
CA ILE A 393 -2.56 -5.92 -2.63
C ILE A 393 -1.05 -6.02 -2.85
N ASN A 394 -0.23 -5.23 -2.16
CA ASN A 394 1.23 -5.28 -2.30
C ASN A 394 1.83 -6.66 -1.99
N PHE A 395 1.12 -7.53 -1.29
CA PHE A 395 1.60 -8.87 -0.98
C PHE A 395 1.74 -9.77 -2.22
N ILE A 396 1.06 -9.46 -3.33
CA ILE A 396 1.26 -10.19 -4.59
C ILE A 396 2.63 -9.96 -5.22
N MET A 397 3.36 -8.91 -4.79
CA MET A 397 4.69 -8.60 -5.34
C MET A 397 5.75 -9.66 -5.01
N GLY A 398 5.53 -10.46 -3.97
CA GLY A 398 6.41 -11.56 -3.58
C GLY A 398 6.11 -12.88 -4.27
N LEU A 399 5.06 -12.96 -5.08
CA LEU A 399 4.61 -14.18 -5.74
C LEU A 399 5.23 -14.31 -7.14
N SER A 400 5.63 -15.54 -7.50
CA SER A 400 6.15 -15.86 -8.82
C SER A 400 5.08 -15.80 -9.91
N ARG A 401 5.50 -15.47 -11.13
CA ARG A 401 4.63 -15.41 -12.33
C ARG A 401 5.28 -16.14 -13.51
N ASP A 402 6.32 -16.94 -13.24
CA ASP A 402 7.15 -17.53 -14.31
C ASP A 402 6.48 -18.70 -15.01
N SER A 403 5.76 -19.54 -14.25
CA SER A 403 5.03 -20.69 -14.77
C SER A 403 3.85 -21.02 -13.85
N HIS A 404 2.76 -21.50 -14.41
CA HIS A 404 1.64 -22.01 -13.63
C HIS A 404 1.67 -23.55 -13.59
N VAL A 405 1.10 -24.08 -12.53
CA VAL A 405 0.85 -25.51 -12.33
C VAL A 405 -0.66 -25.75 -12.22
N THR A 406 -1.10 -26.99 -12.39
CA THR A 406 -2.54 -27.29 -12.25
C THR A 406 -3.02 -27.06 -10.84
N LEU A 407 -4.30 -26.76 -10.63
CA LEU A 407 -4.89 -26.62 -9.30
C LEU A 407 -4.69 -27.87 -8.46
N GLU A 408 -4.86 -29.05 -9.04
CA GLU A 408 -4.63 -30.34 -8.39
C GLU A 408 -3.22 -30.48 -7.82
N SER A 409 -2.20 -29.86 -8.43
CA SER A 409 -0.80 -29.96 -7.97
C SER A 409 -0.52 -29.14 -6.71
N ILE A 410 -1.36 -28.14 -6.39
CA ILE A 410 -1.29 -27.40 -5.13
C ILE A 410 -2.11 -28.06 -4.02
N LEU A 411 -2.94 -29.03 -4.39
CA LEU A 411 -3.43 -29.97 -3.43
C LEU A 411 -2.20 -30.66 -2.83
N ILE A 412 -1.79 -30.22 -1.68
CA ILE A 412 -1.30 -31.22 -0.72
C ILE A 412 -2.38 -32.25 -0.82
N GLN A 413 -2.07 -33.51 -1.16
CA GLN A 413 -3.05 -34.60 -1.38
C GLN A 413 -3.89 -34.85 -0.12
N THR A 414 -4.58 -33.83 0.35
CA THR A 414 -5.43 -33.83 1.53
C THR A 414 -6.81 -34.15 1.07
N LYS A 415 -7.13 -35.41 1.20
CA LYS A 415 -8.54 -35.77 1.30
C LYS A 415 -9.06 -35.18 2.60
N TYR A 416 -10.22 -34.55 2.50
CA TYR A 416 -10.90 -34.00 3.66
C TYR A 416 -11.84 -35.04 4.25
N TYR A 417 -12.10 -34.95 5.55
CA TYR A 417 -13.16 -35.73 6.14
C TYR A 417 -14.50 -35.39 5.47
N LYS A 418 -15.22 -36.43 5.05
CA LYS A 418 -16.51 -36.27 4.38
C LYS A 418 -17.44 -35.41 5.24
N ASP A 419 -18.10 -34.46 4.62
CA ASP A 419 -19.02 -33.51 5.24
C ASP A 419 -18.39 -32.48 6.21
N TYR A 420 -17.05 -32.48 6.39
CA TYR A 420 -16.33 -31.59 7.32
C TYR A 420 -15.21 -30.80 6.64
N PHE A 421 -15.42 -30.40 5.39
CA PHE A 421 -14.47 -29.53 4.70
C PHE A 421 -14.27 -28.22 5.49
N PRO A 422 -13.06 -27.70 5.68
CA PRO A 422 -11.76 -28.15 5.13
C PRO A 422 -10.90 -28.96 6.13
N ALA A 423 -11.51 -29.77 6.99
CA ALA A 423 -10.78 -30.61 7.95
C ALA A 423 -10.01 -31.74 7.24
N PRO A 424 -8.65 -31.73 7.24
CA PRO A 424 -7.86 -32.73 6.52
C PRO A 424 -8.04 -34.13 7.13
N ASP A 425 -8.23 -35.14 6.27
CA ASP A 425 -8.37 -36.55 6.68
C ASP A 425 -7.02 -37.18 6.96
N PHE A 426 -6.71 -37.41 8.23
CA PHE A 426 -5.47 -38.03 8.68
C PHE A 426 -5.18 -39.37 7.99
N GLY A 427 -6.19 -40.25 7.91
CA GLY A 427 -6.02 -41.56 7.29
C GLY A 427 -5.68 -41.48 5.82
N SER A 428 -6.32 -40.58 5.10
CA SER A 428 -6.07 -40.36 3.66
C SER A 428 -4.71 -39.73 3.40
N PHE A 429 -4.25 -38.85 4.30
CA PHE A 429 -2.94 -38.19 4.16
C PHE A 429 -1.77 -39.14 4.41
N PHE A 430 -1.83 -39.91 5.52
CA PHE A 430 -0.74 -40.81 5.89
C PHE A 430 -0.90 -42.26 5.38
N GLY A 431 -1.98 -42.54 4.65
CA GLY A 431 -2.25 -43.89 4.15
C GLY A 431 -2.62 -44.91 5.22
N VAL A 432 -3.22 -44.44 6.33
CA VAL A 432 -3.57 -45.26 7.49
C VAL A 432 -5.06 -45.54 7.56
N SER A 433 -5.43 -46.77 7.73
CA SER A 433 -6.85 -47.14 7.86
C SER A 433 -7.41 -46.78 9.24
N THR A 434 -8.63 -46.25 9.27
CA THR A 434 -9.35 -45.94 10.50
C THR A 434 -9.61 -47.25 11.31
N PHE A 435 -9.19 -47.26 12.56
CA PHE A 435 -9.44 -48.38 13.48
C PHE A 435 -10.85 -48.36 14.05
N SER A 436 -11.36 -47.18 14.36
CA SER A 436 -12.71 -46.99 14.91
C SER A 436 -13.27 -45.66 14.43
N THR A 437 -14.55 -45.65 14.14
CA THR A 437 -15.29 -44.42 13.80
C THR A 437 -16.50 -44.32 14.70
N ASP A 438 -16.73 -43.14 15.27
CA ASP A 438 -17.95 -42.81 16.03
C ASP A 438 -18.58 -41.56 15.43
N ILE A 439 -19.80 -41.67 14.91
CA ILE A 439 -20.49 -40.59 14.20
C ILE A 439 -21.75 -40.23 14.97
N SER A 440 -21.84 -38.98 15.36
CA SER A 440 -23.04 -38.37 15.94
C SER A 440 -23.73 -37.46 14.90
N ARG A 441 -24.82 -36.80 15.33
CA ARG A 441 -25.53 -35.84 14.45
C ARG A 441 -24.69 -34.60 14.05
N TYR A 442 -23.71 -34.23 14.88
CA TYR A 442 -22.99 -32.98 14.75
C TYR A 442 -21.47 -33.14 14.77
N SER A 443 -20.97 -34.37 14.94
CA SER A 443 -19.53 -34.63 14.97
C SER A 443 -19.22 -36.06 14.56
N ALA A 444 -18.00 -36.25 14.04
CA ALA A 444 -17.44 -37.55 13.76
C ALA A 444 -16.06 -37.67 14.39
N SER A 445 -15.80 -38.81 15.06
CA SER A 445 -14.49 -39.12 15.62
C SER A 445 -13.88 -40.30 14.88
N TYR A 446 -12.65 -40.13 14.43
CA TYR A 446 -11.87 -41.14 13.72
C TYR A 446 -10.63 -41.47 14.53
N SER A 447 -10.47 -42.76 14.88
CA SER A 447 -9.35 -43.23 15.68
C SER A 447 -8.45 -44.13 14.86
N TYR A 448 -7.14 -43.90 14.92
CA TYR A 448 -6.10 -44.59 14.18
C TYR A 448 -5.15 -45.25 15.17
N LEU A 449 -4.79 -46.53 14.94
CA LEU A 449 -3.83 -47.22 15.83
C LEU A 449 -2.45 -46.61 15.73
N LEU A 450 -1.83 -46.26 16.84
CA LEU A 450 -0.45 -45.75 16.85
C LEU A 450 0.54 -46.76 16.27
N SER A 451 0.26 -48.07 16.40
CA SER A 451 1.09 -49.12 15.81
C SER A 451 1.07 -49.18 14.30
N ASP A 452 0.09 -48.56 13.66
CA ASP A 452 -0.10 -48.61 12.21
C ASP A 452 0.45 -47.36 11.50
N LEU A 453 0.97 -46.38 12.28
CA LEU A 453 1.56 -45.15 11.72
C LEU A 453 2.84 -45.46 10.92
N PRO A 454 3.07 -44.75 9.79
CA PRO A 454 4.19 -45.06 8.88
C PRO A 454 5.56 -44.57 9.35
N GLY A 455 5.66 -43.95 10.56
CA GLY A 455 6.89 -43.38 11.10
C GLY A 455 6.85 -43.27 12.62
N GLU A 456 7.75 -42.46 13.18
CA GLU A 456 7.72 -42.13 14.60
C GLU A 456 6.45 -41.36 14.93
N THR A 457 5.77 -41.75 16.01
CA THR A 457 4.43 -41.24 16.36
C THR A 457 4.42 -39.73 16.50
N ASP A 458 5.39 -39.16 17.21
CA ASP A 458 5.44 -37.72 17.47
C ASP A 458 5.66 -36.93 16.18
N ASP A 459 6.55 -37.40 15.29
CA ASP A 459 6.83 -36.75 14.00
C ASP A 459 5.57 -36.71 13.10
N ILE A 460 4.83 -37.82 13.03
CA ILE A 460 3.59 -37.95 12.24
C ILE A 460 2.49 -37.05 12.80
N ILE A 461 2.36 -36.98 14.12
CA ILE A 461 1.36 -36.13 14.76
C ILE A 461 1.71 -34.65 14.55
N ASP A 462 2.96 -34.26 14.70
CA ASP A 462 3.42 -32.89 14.47
C ASP A 462 3.23 -32.47 13.00
N GLU A 463 3.50 -33.35 12.05
CA GLU A 463 3.24 -33.11 10.62
C GLU A 463 1.75 -32.91 10.35
N TYR A 464 0.88 -33.71 10.98
CA TYR A 464 -0.57 -33.54 10.84
C TYR A 464 -1.07 -32.26 11.50
N MET A 465 -0.57 -31.92 12.68
CA MET A 465 -0.93 -30.65 13.35
C MET A 465 -0.53 -29.45 12.49
N HIS A 466 0.64 -29.51 11.87
CA HIS A 466 1.07 -28.49 10.91
C HIS A 466 0.16 -28.43 9.67
N LEU A 467 -0.29 -29.60 9.18
CA LEU A 467 -1.24 -29.68 8.07
C LEU A 467 -2.60 -29.05 8.43
N ILE A 468 -3.11 -29.27 9.66
CA ILE A 468 -4.33 -28.63 10.15
C ILE A 468 -4.17 -27.09 10.10
N GLU A 469 -3.05 -26.57 10.60
CA GLU A 469 -2.75 -25.14 10.60
C GLU A 469 -2.60 -24.60 9.17
N GLN A 470 -2.02 -25.37 8.24
CA GLN A 470 -1.95 -25.00 6.81
C GLN A 470 -3.33 -24.91 6.15
N ASN A 471 -4.34 -25.60 6.69
CA ASN A 471 -5.73 -25.51 6.25
C ASN A 471 -6.54 -24.45 7.05
N PHE A 472 -5.86 -23.44 7.60
CA PHE A 472 -6.43 -22.28 8.29
C PHE A 472 -7.16 -22.58 9.60
N PHE A 473 -6.87 -23.71 10.24
CA PHE A 473 -7.37 -23.97 11.58
C PHE A 473 -6.47 -23.29 12.61
N ASP A 474 -7.08 -22.47 13.44
CA ASP A 474 -6.40 -21.83 14.56
C ASP A 474 -6.39 -22.73 15.78
N ARG A 475 -5.22 -22.90 16.36
CA ARG A 475 -5.07 -23.58 17.63
C ARG A 475 -5.64 -22.72 18.77
N THR A 476 -6.81 -23.11 19.29
CA THR A 476 -7.55 -22.27 20.25
C THR A 476 -7.40 -22.72 21.70
N GLY A 477 -6.82 -23.89 21.96
CA GLY A 477 -6.60 -24.37 23.31
C GLY A 477 -6.48 -25.89 23.45
N TYR A 478 -6.75 -26.35 24.65
CA TYR A 478 -6.74 -27.77 25.02
C TYR A 478 -7.99 -28.10 25.79
N ILE A 479 -8.49 -29.32 25.58
CA ILE A 479 -9.55 -29.91 26.43
C ILE A 479 -9.04 -31.20 27.02
N THR A 480 -9.52 -31.56 28.21
CA THR A 480 -9.23 -32.85 28.86
C THR A 480 -10.49 -33.68 28.91
N SER A 481 -10.45 -34.89 28.36
CA SER A 481 -11.52 -35.86 28.43
C SER A 481 -10.95 -37.20 28.87
N ASP A 482 -11.58 -37.83 29.89
CA ASP A 482 -11.17 -39.10 30.45
C ASP A 482 -9.67 -39.23 30.80
N GLY A 483 -9.06 -38.10 31.21
CA GLY A 483 -7.66 -38.01 31.57
C GLY A 483 -6.67 -37.83 30.39
N ASN A 484 -7.16 -37.75 29.17
CA ASN A 484 -6.36 -37.45 27.97
C ASN A 484 -6.52 -36.00 27.61
N GLU A 485 -5.42 -35.40 27.09
CA GLU A 485 -5.41 -34.04 26.60
C GLU A 485 -5.58 -34.03 25.08
N PHE A 486 -6.47 -33.17 24.58
CA PHE A 486 -6.72 -32.96 23.16
C PHE A 486 -6.46 -31.51 22.82
N THR A 487 -5.74 -31.28 21.73
CA THR A 487 -5.57 -29.96 21.13
C THR A 487 -6.82 -29.58 20.34
N VAL A 488 -7.30 -28.35 20.54
CA VAL A 488 -8.51 -27.83 19.89
C VAL A 488 -8.11 -26.84 18.82
N TYR A 489 -8.66 -27.04 17.64
CA TYR A 489 -8.51 -26.17 16.47
C TYR A 489 -9.87 -25.70 15.99
N ASN A 490 -10.02 -24.43 15.66
CA ASN A 490 -11.21 -23.85 15.06
C ASN A 490 -10.88 -23.25 13.71
N HIS A 491 -11.75 -23.49 12.73
CA HIS A 491 -11.58 -22.83 11.43
C HIS A 491 -12.27 -21.45 11.44
N PRO A 492 -11.59 -20.34 11.12
CA PRO A 492 -12.12 -19.00 11.27
C PRO A 492 -13.26 -18.67 10.29
N TRP A 493 -13.33 -19.35 9.15
CA TRP A 493 -14.32 -19.06 8.09
C TRP A 493 -15.38 -20.14 7.89
N TYR A 494 -15.12 -21.35 8.39
CA TYR A 494 -16.07 -22.45 8.38
C TYR A 494 -16.40 -22.82 9.82
N TYR A 495 -17.64 -23.12 10.11
CA TYR A 495 -18.05 -23.55 11.45
C TYR A 495 -17.60 -25.00 11.72
N VAL A 496 -16.31 -25.23 11.52
CA VAL A 496 -15.68 -26.55 11.73
C VAL A 496 -14.66 -26.45 12.86
N MET A 497 -14.81 -27.31 13.85
CA MET A 497 -13.88 -27.48 14.95
C MET A 497 -13.22 -28.86 14.83
N MET A 498 -11.92 -28.92 15.07
CA MET A 498 -11.18 -30.17 15.18
C MET A 498 -10.62 -30.33 16.60
N THR A 499 -10.65 -31.53 17.11
CA THR A 499 -9.88 -31.90 18.30
C THR A 499 -9.02 -33.10 17.98
N VAL A 500 -7.74 -33.02 18.35
CA VAL A 500 -6.76 -34.07 18.07
C VAL A 500 -6.01 -34.44 19.35
N GLY A 501 -5.78 -35.74 19.55
CA GLY A 501 -5.06 -36.22 20.72
C GLY A 501 -4.91 -37.75 20.75
N ILE A 502 -4.23 -38.25 21.77
CA ILE A 502 -4.01 -39.68 21.97
C ILE A 502 -4.92 -40.17 23.08
N GLU A 503 -5.63 -41.26 22.85
CA GLU A 503 -6.51 -41.90 23.82
C GLU A 503 -6.52 -43.43 23.66
N LYS A 504 -7.15 -44.13 24.63
CA LYS A 504 -7.38 -45.58 24.51
C LYS A 504 -8.77 -45.87 23.96
N VAL A 505 -8.81 -46.38 22.74
CA VAL A 505 -10.06 -46.85 22.11
C VAL A 505 -10.05 -48.36 22.06
N LYS A 506 -11.09 -49.00 22.67
CA LYS A 506 -11.19 -50.45 22.76
C LYS A 506 -9.93 -51.12 23.37
N GLY A 507 -9.29 -50.40 24.34
CA GLY A 507 -8.08 -50.87 25.03
C GLY A 507 -6.76 -50.76 24.28
N ARG A 508 -6.76 -50.09 23.12
CA ARG A 508 -5.54 -49.82 22.29
C ARG A 508 -5.25 -48.32 22.26
N ASP A 509 -3.97 -48.01 22.22
CA ASP A 509 -3.52 -46.62 22.08
C ASP A 509 -3.76 -46.15 20.64
N CYS A 510 -4.55 -45.10 20.50
CA CYS A 510 -4.97 -44.52 19.22
C CYS A 510 -4.71 -43.02 19.20
N PHE A 511 -4.36 -42.52 18.00
CA PHE A 511 -4.51 -41.10 17.66
C PHE A 511 -5.95 -40.87 17.22
N THR A 512 -6.65 -39.94 17.84
CA THR A 512 -8.06 -39.66 17.56
C THR A 512 -8.21 -38.23 17.04
N VAL A 513 -8.93 -38.09 15.93
CA VAL A 513 -9.35 -36.84 15.34
C VAL A 513 -10.86 -36.76 15.43
N THR A 514 -11.39 -35.72 16.08
CA THR A 514 -12.81 -35.43 16.09
C THR A 514 -13.08 -34.15 15.34
N VAL A 515 -14.04 -34.19 14.43
CA VAL A 515 -14.50 -33.05 13.64
C VAL A 515 -15.98 -32.77 13.96
N SER A 516 -16.34 -31.51 14.08
CA SER A 516 -17.70 -31.09 14.45
C SER A 516 -18.08 -29.74 13.82
#